data_1ee41ca9385e0e7623c7c8649df63271
#
_entry.id   1ee41ca9385e0e7623c7c8649df63271
#
_cell.length_a   1.000
_cell.length_b   1.000
_cell.length_c   1.000
_cell.angle_alpha   90.00
_cell.angle_beta   90.00
_cell.angle_gamma   90.00
#
_symmetry.space_group_name_H-M   'P 1'
#
loop_
_entity.id
_entity.type
_entity.pdbx_description
1 polymer ?
#
loop_
_entity_poly.entity_id
_entity_poly.type
_entity_poly.pdbx_seq_one_letter_code
_entity_poly.pdbx_strand_id
1 'polypeptide(L)'
;MRLAVFMLSVTLASASLAQTAAQSLGQQLGRQTNIEADFVQYVLDASGSRLQETHGHMVLAQPNQFWWQTDDPFAQLLVSNGKRLWIYDKDLEQVTVQALDQRTTNTPALLLSGNGTDIGAEFNVVMKRGDNGLVFYRLTPKDPESLYQTLRLNFKNNQLFEMQLEDAMHQKTSLSFSNMVLNPEIRDDLFEFVIPENIDVLEMDQF
;
A
#
# COMPACT_ATOMS: atom_id res chain seq x y z
N MET A 1 -18.03 -72.80 4.22
CA MET A 1 -16.93 -71.99 3.61
C MET A 1 -17.42 -70.55 3.64
N ARG A 2 -17.02 -69.74 4.66
CA ARG A 2 -17.45 -68.36 4.89
C ARG A 2 -16.44 -67.40 4.27
N LEU A 3 -16.80 -66.68 3.22
CA LEU A 3 -16.01 -65.64 2.61
C LEU A 3 -16.12 -64.34 3.44
N ALA A 4 -15.01 -63.87 4.03
CA ALA A 4 -14.94 -62.58 4.68
C ALA A 4 -14.49 -61.53 3.66
N VAL A 5 -15.35 -60.61 3.34
CA VAL A 5 -15.06 -59.44 2.50
C VAL A 5 -14.44 -58.36 3.37
N PHE A 6 -13.17 -58.07 3.16
CA PHE A 6 -12.43 -56.98 3.83
C PHE A 6 -12.70 -55.68 3.01
N MET A 7 -13.53 -54.77 3.57
CA MET A 7 -13.68 -53.42 3.00
C MET A 7 -12.46 -52.56 3.41
N LEU A 8 -11.61 -52.26 2.46
CA LEU A 8 -10.51 -51.30 2.63
C LEU A 8 -11.03 -49.88 2.52
N SER A 9 -11.21 -49.23 3.67
CA SER A 9 -11.61 -47.81 3.72
C SER A 9 -10.39 -46.94 3.40
N VAL A 10 -10.35 -46.38 2.18
CA VAL A 10 -9.36 -45.35 1.79
C VAL A 10 -9.81 -44.01 2.35
N THR A 11 -9.22 -43.57 3.45
CA THR A 11 -9.36 -42.20 3.98
C THR A 11 -8.54 -41.26 3.11
N LEU A 12 -9.18 -40.50 2.23
CA LEU A 12 -8.56 -39.35 1.57
C LEU A 12 -8.27 -38.28 2.63
N ALA A 13 -7.01 -38.19 3.03
CA ALA A 13 -6.51 -37.05 3.79
C ALA A 13 -6.49 -35.82 2.88
N SER A 14 -7.47 -34.92 3.05
CA SER A 14 -7.48 -33.61 2.39
C SER A 14 -6.31 -32.80 2.95
N ALA A 15 -5.19 -32.73 2.24
CA ALA A 15 -4.11 -31.82 2.54
C ALA A 15 -4.63 -30.37 2.38
N SER A 16 -5.00 -29.74 3.49
CA SER A 16 -5.29 -28.30 3.51
C SER A 16 -3.97 -27.58 3.22
N LEU A 17 -3.82 -27.04 1.99
CA LEU A 17 -2.72 -26.18 1.66
C LEU A 17 -2.83 -24.92 2.52
N ALA A 18 -1.97 -24.77 3.51
CA ALA A 18 -1.92 -23.57 4.33
C ALA A 18 -1.56 -22.38 3.44
N GLN A 19 -2.44 -21.38 3.41
CA GLN A 19 -2.24 -20.15 2.67
C GLN A 19 -1.00 -19.41 3.20
N THR A 20 -0.10 -18.99 2.29
CA THR A 20 1.08 -18.21 2.68
C THR A 20 0.68 -16.81 3.19
N ALA A 21 1.55 -16.17 4.00
CA ALA A 21 1.32 -14.82 4.48
C ALA A 21 1.19 -13.81 3.32
N ALA A 22 1.98 -13.97 2.26
CA ALA A 22 1.91 -13.13 1.08
C ALA A 22 0.56 -13.30 0.34
N GLN A 23 0.09 -14.53 0.17
CA GLN A 23 -1.22 -14.80 -0.44
C GLN A 23 -2.37 -14.23 0.42
N SER A 24 -2.26 -14.35 1.75
CA SER A 24 -3.23 -13.78 2.68
C SER A 24 -3.31 -12.26 2.55
N LEU A 25 -2.15 -11.58 2.50
CA LEU A 25 -2.09 -10.13 2.31
C LEU A 25 -2.62 -9.71 0.94
N GLY A 26 -2.22 -10.40 -0.13
CA GLY A 26 -2.70 -10.12 -1.48
C GLY A 26 -4.22 -10.21 -1.60
N GLN A 27 -4.82 -11.25 -1.00
CA GLN A 27 -6.30 -11.37 -0.94
C GLN A 27 -6.93 -10.27 -0.08
N GLN A 28 -6.27 -9.84 1.00
CA GLN A 28 -6.75 -8.77 1.86
C GLN A 28 -6.81 -7.44 1.12
N LEU A 29 -5.74 -7.08 0.40
CA LEU A 29 -5.67 -5.88 -0.43
C LEU A 29 -6.59 -5.97 -1.66
N GLY A 30 -6.63 -7.10 -2.34
CA GLY A 30 -7.46 -7.31 -3.54
C GLY A 30 -8.98 -7.30 -3.32
N ARG A 31 -9.46 -7.38 -2.06
CA ARG A 31 -10.88 -7.23 -1.74
C ARG A 31 -11.38 -5.79 -1.80
N GLN A 32 -10.47 -4.84 -1.74
CA GLN A 32 -10.74 -3.42 -1.65
C GLN A 32 -10.20 -2.77 -2.91
N THR A 33 -11.01 -2.74 -3.97
CA THR A 33 -10.59 -2.18 -5.26
C THR A 33 -10.43 -0.67 -5.20
N ASN A 34 -11.28 -0.02 -4.41
CA ASN A 34 -11.26 1.42 -4.18
C ASN A 34 -11.24 1.69 -2.67
N ILE A 35 -10.46 2.67 -2.25
CA ILE A 35 -10.37 3.11 -0.85
C ILE A 35 -10.37 4.64 -0.84
N GLU A 36 -11.18 5.21 0.04
CA GLU A 36 -11.13 6.63 0.39
C GLU A 36 -10.90 6.73 1.89
N ALA A 37 -9.96 7.57 2.35
CA ALA A 37 -9.68 7.73 3.76
C ALA A 37 -8.98 9.06 4.05
N ASP A 38 -9.11 9.52 5.29
CA ASP A 38 -8.23 10.54 5.87
C ASP A 38 -7.02 9.84 6.49
N PHE A 39 -5.88 10.53 6.54
CA PHE A 39 -4.68 10.03 7.20
C PHE A 39 -3.98 11.09 8.05
N VAL A 40 -3.27 10.60 9.07
CA VAL A 40 -2.25 11.35 9.79
C VAL A 40 -0.93 10.63 9.58
N GLN A 41 0.08 11.38 9.14
CA GLN A 41 1.43 10.88 8.93
C GLN A 41 2.38 11.47 9.96
N TYR A 42 3.18 10.59 10.57
CA TYR A 42 4.29 10.95 11.43
C TYR A 42 5.60 10.48 10.81
N VAL A 43 6.59 11.37 10.78
CA VAL A 43 7.96 11.00 10.45
C VAL A 43 8.77 11.06 11.74
N LEU A 44 9.41 9.94 12.09
CA LEU A 44 10.21 9.75 13.30
C LEU A 44 11.66 9.46 12.92
N ASP A 45 12.62 10.04 13.62
CA ASP A 45 14.02 9.66 13.49
C ASP A 45 14.32 8.27 14.10
N ALA A 46 15.57 7.81 13.98
CA ALA A 46 16.01 6.53 14.53
C ALA A 46 15.85 6.43 16.06
N SER A 47 15.83 7.56 16.78
CA SER A 47 15.61 7.62 18.24
C SER A 47 14.14 7.54 18.62
N GLY A 48 13.22 7.66 17.64
CA GLY A 48 11.78 7.77 17.84
C GLY A 48 11.28 9.19 18.11
N SER A 49 12.14 10.21 17.96
CA SER A 49 11.72 11.61 18.07
C SER A 49 10.94 12.02 16.83
N ARG A 50 9.83 12.73 17.03
CA ARG A 50 8.99 13.22 15.94
C ARG A 50 9.69 14.37 15.20
N LEU A 51 9.90 14.17 13.90
CA LEU A 51 10.44 15.17 12.99
C LEU A 51 9.32 15.97 12.31
N GLN A 52 8.22 15.29 11.93
CA GLN A 52 7.15 15.88 11.14
C GLN A 52 5.81 15.21 11.47
N GLU A 53 4.76 16.01 11.41
CA GLU A 53 3.37 15.55 11.42
C GLU A 53 2.62 16.23 10.30
N THR A 54 1.89 15.47 9.50
CA THR A 54 1.06 15.96 8.40
C THR A 54 -0.27 15.23 8.40
N HIS A 55 -1.27 15.92 7.90
CA HIS A 55 -2.62 15.39 7.69
C HIS A 55 -2.91 15.37 6.20
N GLY A 56 -3.88 14.59 5.80
CA GLY A 56 -4.29 14.57 4.40
C GLY A 56 -5.45 13.63 4.15
N HIS A 57 -5.80 13.59 2.87
CA HIS A 57 -6.87 12.76 2.35
C HIS A 57 -6.36 11.94 1.16
N MET A 58 -6.87 10.73 1.01
CA MET A 58 -6.49 9.87 -0.09
C MET A 58 -7.68 9.18 -0.73
N VAL A 59 -7.61 9.00 -2.05
CA VAL A 59 -8.48 8.11 -2.81
C VAL A 59 -7.60 7.19 -3.64
N LEU A 60 -7.79 5.89 -3.50
CA LEU A 60 -7.03 4.86 -4.19
C LEU A 60 -7.97 4.03 -5.04
N ALA A 61 -7.54 3.64 -6.24
CA ALA A 61 -8.21 2.67 -7.07
C ALA A 61 -7.21 1.70 -7.71
N GLN A 62 -7.54 0.43 -7.73
CA GLN A 62 -6.70 -0.57 -8.41
C GLN A 62 -6.98 -0.60 -9.91
N PRO A 63 -5.94 -0.80 -10.74
CA PRO A 63 -4.52 -0.89 -10.37
C PRO A 63 -3.80 0.47 -10.42
N ASN A 64 -3.05 0.80 -9.40
CA ASN A 64 -2.05 1.89 -9.37
C ASN A 64 -2.61 3.30 -9.63
N GLN A 65 -3.90 3.50 -9.46
CA GLN A 65 -4.53 4.82 -9.53
C GLN A 65 -4.65 5.39 -8.12
N PHE A 66 -4.27 6.64 -7.96
CA PHE A 66 -4.41 7.31 -6.66
C PHE A 66 -4.47 8.83 -6.81
N TRP A 67 -5.16 9.43 -5.86
CA TRP A 67 -5.18 10.82 -5.54
C TRP A 67 -4.83 10.95 -4.07
N TRP A 68 -3.71 11.60 -3.76
CA TRP A 68 -3.17 11.68 -2.42
C TRP A 68 -2.78 13.10 -2.12
N GLN A 69 -3.53 13.75 -1.25
CA GLN A 69 -3.28 15.13 -0.85
C GLN A 69 -2.74 15.18 0.57
N THR A 70 -1.67 15.94 0.76
CA THR A 70 -1.13 16.36 2.05
C THR A 70 -1.50 17.82 2.27
N ASP A 71 -1.92 18.16 3.48
CA ASP A 71 -2.31 19.52 3.88
C ASP A 71 -1.10 20.34 4.33
N ASP A 72 -1.34 21.66 4.54
CA ASP A 72 -0.33 22.56 5.11
C ASP A 72 0.25 22.00 6.43
N PRO A 73 1.52 22.29 6.76
CA PRO A 73 2.47 23.19 6.07
C PRO A 73 3.28 22.53 4.95
N PHE A 74 2.98 21.32 4.54
CA PHE A 74 3.69 20.59 3.49
C PHE A 74 2.71 20.18 2.37
N ALA A 75 1.97 21.16 1.87
CA ALA A 75 0.90 20.94 0.91
C ALA A 75 1.42 20.34 -0.39
N GLN A 76 1.09 19.10 -0.64
CA GLN A 76 1.47 18.36 -1.84
C GLN A 76 0.30 17.53 -2.35
N LEU A 77 0.17 17.43 -3.66
CA LEU A 77 -0.80 16.55 -4.30
C LEU A 77 -0.09 15.58 -5.25
N LEU A 78 -0.26 14.29 -4.99
CA LEU A 78 0.18 13.22 -5.87
C LEU A 78 -1.05 12.65 -6.58
N VAL A 79 -1.01 12.60 -7.92
CA VAL A 79 -2.06 11.96 -8.73
C VAL A 79 -1.42 10.93 -9.64
N SER A 80 -2.01 9.76 -9.72
CA SER A 80 -1.61 8.72 -10.67
C SER A 80 -2.81 8.13 -11.39
N ASN A 81 -2.70 8.04 -12.72
CA ASN A 81 -3.69 7.33 -13.55
C ASN A 81 -3.29 5.87 -13.88
N GLY A 82 -2.30 5.33 -13.17
CA GLY A 82 -1.74 4.00 -13.40
C GLY A 82 -0.64 3.94 -14.46
N LYS A 83 -0.37 5.03 -15.19
CA LYS A 83 0.68 5.13 -16.22
C LYS A 83 1.63 6.28 -15.95
N ARG A 84 1.11 7.40 -15.47
CA ARG A 84 1.84 8.61 -15.12
C ARG A 84 1.61 8.96 -13.66
N LEU A 85 2.59 9.61 -13.07
CA LEU A 85 2.55 10.21 -11.76
C LEU A 85 2.80 11.71 -11.92
N TRP A 86 1.90 12.51 -11.39
CA TRP A 86 2.04 13.95 -11.20
C TRP A 86 2.27 14.22 -9.73
N ILE A 87 3.30 14.99 -9.42
CA ILE A 87 3.62 15.47 -8.08
C ILE A 87 3.52 16.98 -8.11
N TYR A 88 2.46 17.52 -7.56
CA TYR A 88 2.25 18.96 -7.49
C TYR A 88 2.62 19.48 -6.11
N ASP A 89 3.65 20.30 -6.07
CA ASP A 89 4.07 21.07 -4.90
C ASP A 89 3.50 22.49 -5.01
N LYS A 90 2.56 22.81 -4.13
CA LYS A 90 1.88 24.11 -4.16
C LYS A 90 2.79 25.26 -3.76
N ASP A 91 3.69 25.03 -2.81
CA ASP A 91 4.57 26.07 -2.27
C ASP A 91 5.67 26.45 -3.27
N LEU A 92 6.10 25.48 -4.08
CA LEU A 92 7.09 25.69 -5.15
C LEU A 92 6.45 26.11 -6.48
N GLU A 93 5.10 26.10 -6.58
CA GLU A 93 4.38 26.30 -7.83
C GLU A 93 4.90 25.39 -8.96
N GLN A 94 5.17 24.13 -8.63
CA GLN A 94 5.86 23.18 -9.52
C GLN A 94 5.10 21.86 -9.63
N VAL A 95 5.05 21.31 -10.83
CA VAL A 95 4.59 19.96 -11.10
C VAL A 95 5.72 19.11 -11.67
N THR A 96 6.03 18.01 -11.02
CA THR A 96 6.88 16.96 -11.58
C THR A 96 6.00 15.91 -12.26
N VAL A 97 6.30 15.59 -13.52
CA VAL A 97 5.61 14.55 -14.29
C VAL A 97 6.60 13.42 -14.59
N GLN A 98 6.24 12.20 -14.25
CA GLN A 98 7.08 11.03 -14.54
C GLN A 98 6.24 9.83 -14.95
N ALA A 99 6.82 8.89 -15.70
CA ALA A 99 6.22 7.59 -15.91
C ALA A 99 6.11 6.86 -14.56
N LEU A 100 4.98 6.17 -14.35
CA LEU A 100 4.80 5.38 -13.15
C LEU A 100 5.63 4.08 -13.28
N ASP A 101 6.79 4.05 -12.63
CA ASP A 101 7.57 2.83 -12.44
C ASP A 101 7.41 2.35 -11.00
N GLN A 102 6.87 1.14 -10.84
CA GLN A 102 6.65 0.53 -9.53
C GLN A 102 7.95 0.32 -8.74
N ARG A 103 9.09 0.20 -9.43
CA ARG A 103 10.40 -0.03 -8.80
C ARG A 103 11.05 1.24 -8.27
N THR A 104 10.76 2.38 -8.89
CA THR A 104 11.39 3.67 -8.56
C THR A 104 10.48 4.59 -7.75
N THR A 105 9.18 4.33 -7.75
CA THR A 105 8.19 5.16 -7.04
C THR A 105 7.83 4.52 -5.70
N ASN A 106 8.53 4.94 -4.65
CA ASN A 106 8.34 4.40 -3.29
C ASN A 106 7.35 5.25 -2.49
N THR A 107 6.13 5.42 -2.97
CA THR A 107 5.09 6.10 -2.21
C THR A 107 4.16 5.08 -1.51
N PRO A 108 3.68 5.39 -0.29
CA PRO A 108 2.65 4.57 0.37
C PRO A 108 1.42 4.34 -0.52
N ALA A 109 1.04 5.35 -1.30
CA ALA A 109 -0.08 5.30 -2.22
C ALA A 109 0.07 4.17 -3.26
N LEU A 110 1.26 4.02 -3.86
CA LEU A 110 1.50 3.00 -4.87
C LEU A 110 1.42 1.58 -4.29
N LEU A 111 2.00 1.36 -3.11
CA LEU A 111 1.90 0.06 -2.44
C LEU A 111 0.46 -0.33 -2.13
N LEU A 112 -0.36 0.62 -1.71
CA LEU A 112 -1.75 0.38 -1.33
C LEU A 112 -2.69 0.29 -2.53
N SER A 113 -2.40 0.96 -3.65
CA SER A 113 -3.19 0.93 -4.89
C SER A 113 -2.79 -0.21 -5.84
N GLY A 114 -1.71 -0.92 -5.55
CA GLY A 114 -1.29 -2.10 -6.32
C GLY A 114 -2.32 -3.23 -6.24
N ASN A 115 -2.33 -4.10 -7.25
CA ASN A 115 -3.29 -5.20 -7.36
C ASN A 115 -3.03 -6.37 -6.39
N GLY A 116 -2.01 -6.27 -5.54
CA GLY A 116 -1.66 -7.29 -4.53
C GLY A 116 -1.19 -8.65 -5.06
N THR A 117 -1.08 -8.82 -6.39
CA THR A 117 -0.81 -10.14 -7.00
C THR A 117 0.63 -10.61 -6.83
N ASP A 118 1.59 -9.69 -6.78
CA ASP A 118 3.02 -10.02 -6.80
C ASP A 118 3.77 -9.77 -5.48
N ILE A 119 3.02 -9.55 -4.38
CA ILE A 119 3.63 -9.26 -3.06
C ILE A 119 4.67 -10.31 -2.68
N GLY A 120 4.39 -11.60 -2.94
CA GLY A 120 5.32 -12.68 -2.64
C GLY A 120 6.56 -12.73 -3.55
N ALA A 121 6.50 -12.12 -4.74
CA ALA A 121 7.67 -11.99 -5.62
C ALA A 121 8.62 -10.90 -5.11
N GLU A 122 8.07 -9.79 -4.61
CA GLU A 122 8.83 -8.61 -4.20
C GLU A 122 9.25 -8.64 -2.73
N PHE A 123 8.44 -9.26 -1.84
CA PHE A 123 8.65 -9.22 -0.39
C PHE A 123 8.68 -10.60 0.25
N ASN A 124 9.48 -10.71 1.30
CA ASN A 124 9.33 -11.74 2.32
C ASN A 124 8.27 -11.26 3.31
N VAL A 125 7.16 -11.99 3.44
CA VAL A 125 6.02 -11.58 4.26
C VAL A 125 5.87 -12.48 5.48
N VAL A 126 5.75 -11.87 6.66
CA VAL A 126 5.42 -12.51 7.92
C VAL A 126 4.09 -11.97 8.40
N MET A 127 3.18 -12.87 8.80
CA MET A 127 1.87 -12.53 9.35
C MET A 127 1.79 -12.96 10.81
N LYS A 128 1.21 -12.11 11.66
CA LYS A 128 0.84 -12.42 13.03
C LYS A 128 -0.63 -12.06 13.24
N ARG A 129 -1.40 -12.95 13.83
CA ARG A 129 -2.76 -12.68 14.27
C ARG A 129 -2.75 -12.27 15.72
N GLY A 130 -3.46 -11.20 16.06
CA GLY A 130 -3.74 -10.77 17.42
C GLY A 130 -5.19 -11.05 17.80
N ASP A 131 -5.57 -10.59 18.99
CA ASP A 131 -6.94 -10.70 19.48
C ASP A 131 -7.86 -9.69 18.80
N ASN A 132 -9.18 -9.88 18.90
CA ASN A 132 -10.20 -8.92 18.44
C ASN A 132 -10.09 -8.53 16.95
N GLY A 133 -9.75 -9.47 16.09
CA GLY A 133 -9.69 -9.25 14.64
C GLY A 133 -8.44 -8.48 14.15
N LEU A 134 -7.42 -8.36 15.00
CA LEU A 134 -6.14 -7.75 14.62
C LEU A 134 -5.31 -8.72 13.76
N VAL A 135 -4.74 -8.20 12.66
CA VAL A 135 -3.78 -8.91 11.81
C VAL A 135 -2.65 -7.96 11.45
N PHE A 136 -1.43 -8.41 11.67
CA PHE A 136 -0.21 -7.64 11.44
C PHE A 136 0.61 -8.32 10.34
N TYR A 137 0.97 -7.58 9.31
CA TYR A 137 1.88 -8.03 8.28
C TYR A 137 3.18 -7.23 8.36
N ARG A 138 4.31 -7.93 8.31
CA ARG A 138 5.63 -7.33 8.12
C ARG A 138 6.20 -7.84 6.80
N LEU A 139 6.58 -6.89 5.95
CA LEU A 139 7.14 -7.11 4.64
C LEU A 139 8.60 -6.66 4.66
N THR A 140 9.50 -7.51 4.20
CA THR A 140 10.91 -7.18 3.99
C THR A 140 11.17 -7.30 2.50
N PRO A 141 11.60 -6.23 1.81
CA PRO A 141 11.93 -6.28 0.39
C PRO A 141 12.97 -7.35 0.10
N LYS A 142 12.87 -7.99 -1.06
CA LYS A 142 13.88 -8.93 -1.56
C LYS A 142 14.97 -8.22 -2.35
N ASP A 143 14.63 -7.06 -2.92
CA ASP A 143 15.57 -6.20 -3.61
C ASP A 143 16.47 -5.49 -2.58
N PRO A 144 17.81 -5.69 -2.62
CA PRO A 144 18.74 -5.03 -1.72
C PRO A 144 18.85 -3.52 -1.96
N GLU A 145 18.46 -3.04 -3.15
CA GLU A 145 18.46 -1.61 -3.52
C GLU A 145 17.16 -0.90 -3.11
N SER A 146 16.25 -1.60 -2.43
CA SER A 146 15.01 -1.01 -1.95
C SER A 146 15.27 0.14 -0.99
N LEU A 147 14.55 1.26 -1.16
CA LEU A 147 14.62 2.40 -0.24
C LEU A 147 14.07 2.09 1.15
N TYR A 148 13.27 1.02 1.29
CA TYR A 148 12.73 0.57 2.57
C TYR A 148 13.40 -0.72 3.03
N GLN A 149 13.68 -0.80 4.33
CA GLN A 149 14.11 -2.04 4.98
C GLN A 149 12.92 -2.86 5.47
N THR A 150 11.87 -2.20 5.92
CA THR A 150 10.69 -2.88 6.46
C THR A 150 9.43 -2.05 6.20
N LEU A 151 8.37 -2.76 5.80
CA LEU A 151 7.02 -2.20 5.76
C LEU A 151 6.13 -3.02 6.69
N ARG A 152 5.19 -2.34 7.36
CA ARG A 152 4.18 -2.99 8.19
C ARG A 152 2.81 -2.51 7.79
N LEU A 153 1.88 -3.45 7.67
CA LEU A 153 0.46 -3.19 7.40
C LEU A 153 -0.36 -3.82 8.51
N ASN A 154 -1.11 -3.01 9.22
CA ASN A 154 -1.88 -3.42 10.38
C ASN A 154 -3.37 -3.29 10.09
N PHE A 155 -4.08 -4.41 10.22
CA PHE A 155 -5.51 -4.51 9.94
C PHE A 155 -6.29 -4.82 11.22
N LYS A 156 -7.50 -4.27 11.30
CA LYS A 156 -8.51 -4.63 12.30
C LYS A 156 -9.83 -4.92 11.59
N ASN A 157 -10.38 -6.09 11.82
CA ASN A 157 -11.62 -6.54 11.16
C ASN A 157 -11.56 -6.40 9.62
N ASN A 158 -10.42 -6.77 9.02
CA ASN A 158 -10.13 -6.66 7.60
C ASN A 158 -9.99 -5.22 7.04
N GLN A 159 -10.00 -4.21 7.87
CA GLN A 159 -9.78 -2.83 7.48
C GLN A 159 -8.37 -2.39 7.87
N LEU A 160 -7.62 -1.80 6.93
CA LEU A 160 -6.31 -1.21 7.18
C LEU A 160 -6.49 -0.01 8.11
N PHE A 161 -5.78 0.03 9.23
CA PHE A 161 -5.82 1.17 10.14
C PHE A 161 -4.47 1.86 10.31
N GLU A 162 -3.39 1.16 9.99
CA GLU A 162 -2.04 1.71 10.11
C GLU A 162 -1.09 1.08 9.08
N MET A 163 -0.22 1.92 8.53
CA MET A 163 0.94 1.53 7.72
C MET A 163 2.19 2.16 8.29
N GLN A 164 3.29 1.41 8.35
CA GLN A 164 4.59 1.93 8.76
C GLN A 164 5.65 1.52 7.75
N LEU A 165 6.55 2.45 7.46
CA LEU A 165 7.72 2.25 6.62
C LEU A 165 8.96 2.58 7.44
N GLU A 166 10.03 1.79 7.28
CA GLU A 166 11.34 2.05 7.87
C GLU A 166 12.38 2.03 6.76
N ASP A 167 13.13 3.11 6.63
CA ASP A 167 14.18 3.25 5.61
C ASP A 167 15.55 2.73 6.10
N ALA A 168 16.57 2.83 5.23
CA ALA A 168 17.93 2.39 5.52
C ALA A 168 18.61 3.20 6.63
N MET A 169 18.15 4.40 6.93
CA MET A 169 18.62 5.26 8.02
C MET A 169 17.84 5.05 9.31
N HIS A 170 16.94 4.04 9.35
CA HIS A 170 16.02 3.79 10.46
C HIS A 170 15.04 4.93 10.75
N GLN A 171 14.83 5.82 9.78
CA GLN A 171 13.73 6.77 9.84
C GLN A 171 12.42 6.02 9.61
N LYS A 172 11.41 6.35 10.42
CA LYS A 172 10.10 5.68 10.36
C LYS A 172 9.04 6.66 9.92
N THR A 173 8.30 6.28 8.89
CA THR A 173 7.05 6.95 8.51
C THR A 173 5.89 6.10 8.96
N SER A 174 5.02 6.65 9.79
CA SER A 174 3.79 5.99 10.27
C SER A 174 2.58 6.75 9.75
N LEU A 175 1.66 6.03 9.13
CA LEU A 175 0.39 6.52 8.59
C LEU A 175 -0.75 5.85 9.37
N SER A 176 -1.58 6.65 10.01
CA SER A 176 -2.82 6.18 10.65
C SER A 176 -4.01 6.62 9.82
N PHE A 177 -4.88 5.67 9.46
CA PHE A 177 -6.04 5.92 8.60
C PHE A 177 -7.32 6.04 9.43
N SER A 178 -8.17 6.98 9.05
CA SER A 178 -9.50 7.21 9.65
C SER A 178 -10.54 7.50 8.56
N ASN A 179 -11.81 7.51 8.94
CA ASN A 179 -12.94 7.79 8.05
C ASN A 179 -12.93 6.95 6.76
N MET A 180 -12.39 5.72 6.83
CA MET A 180 -12.17 4.88 5.66
C MET A 180 -13.51 4.37 5.09
N VAL A 181 -13.71 4.64 3.81
CA VAL A 181 -14.80 4.11 2.98
C VAL A 181 -14.21 3.10 2.01
N LEU A 182 -14.76 1.89 2.00
CA LEU A 182 -14.32 0.81 1.12
C LEU A 182 -15.23 0.72 -0.10
N ASN A 183 -14.61 0.60 -1.27
CA ASN A 183 -15.27 0.53 -2.56
C ASN A 183 -16.25 1.70 -2.82
N PRO A 184 -15.84 2.97 -2.55
CA PRO A 184 -16.64 4.13 -2.92
C PRO A 184 -16.83 4.21 -4.44
N GLU A 185 -17.89 4.88 -4.88
CA GLU A 185 -18.01 5.32 -6.26
C GLU A 185 -17.03 6.46 -6.50
N ILE A 186 -16.15 6.29 -7.48
CA ILE A 186 -15.13 7.28 -7.83
C ILE A 186 -15.46 7.86 -9.20
N ARG A 187 -15.31 9.18 -9.34
CA ARG A 187 -15.45 9.85 -10.65
C ARG A 187 -14.24 9.49 -11.53
N ASP A 188 -14.50 9.20 -12.80
CA ASP A 188 -13.46 8.77 -13.76
C ASP A 188 -12.34 9.80 -13.95
N ASP A 189 -12.64 11.11 -13.74
CA ASP A 189 -11.69 12.20 -13.92
C ASP A 189 -10.78 12.47 -12.71
N LEU A 190 -11.01 11.81 -11.57
CA LEU A 190 -10.27 12.09 -10.33
C LEU A 190 -8.77 11.79 -10.46
N PHE A 191 -8.41 10.81 -11.26
CA PHE A 191 -7.02 10.37 -11.44
C PHE A 191 -6.33 11.00 -12.65
N GLU A 192 -6.95 11.99 -13.29
CA GLU A 192 -6.35 12.79 -14.35
C GLU A 192 -6.01 14.18 -13.80
N PHE A 193 -4.71 14.51 -13.79
CA PHE A 193 -4.28 15.80 -13.28
C PHE A 193 -4.22 16.85 -14.40
N VAL A 194 -4.98 17.94 -14.23
CA VAL A 194 -4.91 19.10 -15.10
C VAL A 194 -3.90 20.08 -14.51
N ILE A 195 -2.80 20.29 -15.22
CA ILE A 195 -1.73 21.20 -14.79
C ILE A 195 -2.29 22.65 -14.82
N PRO A 196 -2.23 23.37 -13.68
CA PRO A 196 -2.70 24.76 -13.65
C PRO A 196 -1.86 25.67 -14.55
N GLU A 197 -2.41 26.80 -14.95
CA GLU A 197 -1.67 27.81 -15.71
C GLU A 197 -0.56 28.46 -14.86
N ASN A 198 0.55 28.81 -15.50
CA ASN A 198 1.70 29.47 -14.87
C ASN A 198 2.43 28.63 -13.78
N ILE A 199 2.39 27.32 -13.87
CA ILE A 199 3.13 26.39 -13.02
C ILE A 199 4.33 25.87 -13.77
N ASP A 200 5.49 25.77 -13.09
CA ASP A 200 6.67 25.14 -13.64
C ASP A 200 6.50 23.62 -13.78
N VAL A 201 6.80 23.08 -14.95
CA VAL A 201 6.66 21.65 -15.24
C VAL A 201 8.03 21.02 -15.41
N LEU A 202 8.36 20.06 -14.56
CA LEU A 202 9.53 19.20 -14.68
C LEU A 202 9.12 17.83 -15.21
N GLU A 203 9.49 17.53 -16.45
CA GLU A 203 9.31 16.18 -17.00
C GLU A 203 10.56 15.34 -16.67
N MET A 204 10.35 14.26 -15.91
CA MET A 204 11.38 13.26 -15.66
C MET A 204 11.24 12.14 -16.68
N ASP A 205 11.86 12.30 -17.85
CA ASP A 205 12.00 11.21 -18.80
C ASP A 205 12.93 10.15 -18.17
N GLN A 206 12.49 8.91 -18.13
CA GLN A 206 13.37 7.80 -17.74
C GLN A 206 14.39 7.61 -18.87
N PHE A 207 15.67 7.85 -18.56
CA PHE A 207 16.79 7.46 -19.41
C PHE A 207 17.03 5.95 -19.38
#